data_933bfb5f031f62cd3aed773187e73f7e
#
_entry.id   933bfb5f031f62cd3aed773187e73f7e
#
_cell.length_a   1.000
_cell.length_b   1.000
_cell.length_c   1.000
_cell.angle_alpha   90.00
_cell.angle_beta   90.00
_cell.angle_gamma   90.00
#
_symmetry.space_group_name_H-M   'P 1'
#
loop_
_entity.id
_entity.type
_entity.pdbx_description
1 polymer ?
#
loop_
_entity_poly.entity_id
_entity_poly.type
_entity_poly.pdbx_seq_one_letter_code
_entity_poly.pdbx_strand_id
1 'polypeptide(L)'
;MRTPLHAITKALHKKQKKLRQSYEKWVFQRRLHPSAQRVRQAVLQEAKAALADAISHESEQACLASPDPTVRQGFMLRQALCQAFENAYCNSVQRILIHVPSSAASPAGYSLFSNLAECLRYLGVPTQILGWNDDSAAVFDQFEPTLFLTSEDDSYLERIDWSAVDRYRNHHALQIGFTAPLLANDVGPNVPKMAWAKAHGIDFFYSFRDPHYLESHPVYRELEREGFKTVSLPWGANILRYYPVAGCQRDLDYVLIASRKREHIAYMASIAQHYSGFIDGPGWSHIQNFQFDRNRDRYIYSRAKVGLNVHLPEQIHTVFELNERTYQLAACGAPQLVDHPKLLDLAFSQEAVFVADSPAQFTALFEALMHDPTLGPKAALIAQQEVFAKHTTFHRAKAFLEQIEHLSKNSV
;
A
#
# COMPACT_ATOMS: atom_id res chain seq x y z
N MET A 1 41.55 15.77 1.09
CA MET A 1 41.74 15.16 -0.24
C MET A 1 41.20 13.72 -0.19
N ARG A 2 40.08 13.44 -0.82
CA ARG A 2 39.59 12.05 -0.94
C ARG A 2 40.43 11.35 -2.02
N THR A 3 41.13 10.29 -1.66
CA THR A 3 42.09 9.59 -2.53
C THR A 3 41.43 9.08 -3.81
N PRO A 4 42.17 9.12 -4.97
CA PRO A 4 41.66 8.60 -6.26
C PRO A 4 41.16 7.17 -6.21
N LEU A 5 41.67 6.35 -5.30
CA LEU A 5 41.23 4.98 -5.06
C LEU A 5 39.72 4.88 -4.69
N HIS A 6 39.19 5.79 -3.87
CA HIS A 6 37.80 5.77 -3.45
C HIS A 6 36.81 6.03 -4.63
N ALA A 7 37.20 6.93 -5.54
CA ALA A 7 36.42 7.21 -6.75
C ALA A 7 36.40 5.99 -7.71
N ILE A 8 37.53 5.31 -7.86
CA ILE A 8 37.66 4.10 -8.69
C ILE A 8 36.85 2.97 -8.12
N THR A 9 36.93 2.74 -6.82
CA THR A 9 36.13 1.69 -6.13
C THR A 9 34.63 1.94 -6.26
N LYS A 10 34.17 3.18 -6.11
CA LYS A 10 32.77 3.58 -6.29
C LYS A 10 32.31 3.40 -7.75
N ALA A 11 33.15 3.72 -8.72
CA ALA A 11 32.86 3.53 -10.15
C ALA A 11 32.77 2.04 -10.52
N LEU A 12 33.68 1.21 -10.00
CA LEU A 12 33.67 -0.25 -10.19
C LEU A 12 32.43 -0.88 -9.56
N HIS A 13 32.07 -0.48 -8.34
CA HIS A 13 30.86 -0.96 -7.68
C HIS A 13 29.58 -0.59 -8.46
N LYS A 14 29.52 0.64 -8.97
CA LYS A 14 28.43 1.11 -9.84
C LYS A 14 28.33 0.31 -11.15
N LYS A 15 29.49 -0.02 -11.75
CA LYS A 15 29.58 -0.82 -12.99
C LYS A 15 29.17 -2.27 -12.73
N GLN A 16 29.63 -2.89 -11.63
CA GLN A 16 29.21 -4.23 -11.22
C GLN A 16 27.72 -4.31 -10.94
N LYS A 17 27.16 -3.31 -10.23
CA LYS A 17 25.72 -3.21 -9.96
C LYS A 17 24.90 -3.15 -11.25
N LYS A 18 25.34 -2.33 -12.24
CA LYS A 18 24.68 -2.24 -13.56
C LYS A 18 24.75 -3.55 -14.35
N LEU A 19 25.92 -4.20 -14.38
CA LEU A 19 26.08 -5.50 -15.08
C LEU A 19 25.21 -6.58 -14.45
N ARG A 20 25.17 -6.64 -13.13
CA ARG A 20 24.30 -7.58 -12.38
C ARG A 20 22.82 -7.34 -12.65
N GLN A 21 22.37 -6.07 -12.64
CA GLN A 21 20.99 -5.72 -12.98
C GLN A 21 20.63 -6.10 -14.43
N SER A 22 21.55 -5.90 -15.38
CA SER A 22 21.35 -6.28 -16.77
C SER A 22 21.27 -7.79 -16.93
N TYR A 23 22.10 -8.55 -16.22
CA TYR A 23 22.08 -10.00 -16.22
C TYR A 23 20.77 -10.55 -15.61
N GLU A 24 20.37 -10.04 -14.43
CA GLU A 24 19.11 -10.42 -13.78
C GLU A 24 17.90 -10.11 -14.69
N LYS A 25 17.90 -8.94 -15.34
CA LYS A 25 16.89 -8.56 -16.32
C LYS A 25 16.85 -9.53 -17.51
N TRP A 26 18.02 -9.90 -18.05
CA TRP A 26 18.12 -10.84 -19.17
C TRP A 26 17.67 -12.24 -18.79
N VAL A 27 18.06 -12.76 -17.62
CA VAL A 27 17.62 -14.06 -17.10
C VAL A 27 16.11 -14.09 -16.94
N PHE A 28 15.54 -13.05 -16.35
CA PHE A 28 14.09 -12.95 -16.15
C PHE A 28 13.34 -12.91 -17.50
N GLN A 29 13.80 -12.09 -18.45
CA GLN A 29 13.17 -12.01 -19.78
C GLN A 29 13.18 -13.34 -20.53
N ARG A 30 14.23 -14.14 -20.40
CA ARG A 30 14.30 -15.47 -21.01
C ARG A 30 13.49 -16.53 -20.27
N ARG A 31 13.21 -16.30 -18.98
CA ARG A 31 12.46 -17.23 -18.14
C ARG A 31 10.99 -16.87 -18.01
N LEU A 32 10.61 -15.66 -18.38
CA LEU A 32 9.19 -15.28 -18.41
C LEU A 32 8.48 -16.07 -19.51
N HIS A 33 7.35 -16.69 -19.17
CA HIS A 33 6.56 -17.42 -20.14
C HIS A 33 6.19 -16.51 -21.32
N PRO A 34 6.43 -16.90 -22.59
CA PRO A 34 6.19 -16.03 -23.74
C PRO A 34 4.73 -15.52 -23.85
N SER A 35 3.78 -16.24 -23.27
CA SER A 35 2.38 -15.85 -23.22
C SER A 35 2.10 -14.70 -22.23
N ALA A 36 2.97 -14.46 -21.24
CA ALA A 36 2.71 -13.48 -20.18
C ALA A 36 2.45 -12.06 -20.72
N GLN A 37 3.18 -11.64 -21.76
CA GLN A 37 2.92 -10.36 -22.42
C GLN A 37 1.57 -10.32 -23.13
N ARG A 38 1.20 -11.40 -23.82
CA ARG A 38 -0.11 -11.51 -24.51
C ARG A 38 -1.23 -11.55 -23.51
N VAL A 39 -1.08 -12.32 -22.42
CA VAL A 39 -2.04 -12.36 -21.31
C VAL A 39 -2.24 -10.97 -20.75
N ARG A 40 -1.15 -10.24 -20.47
CA ARG A 40 -1.26 -8.87 -19.95
C ARG A 40 -2.04 -7.95 -20.88
N GLN A 41 -1.74 -7.95 -22.18
CA GLN A 41 -2.44 -7.10 -23.14
C GLN A 41 -3.92 -7.46 -23.26
N ALA A 42 -4.25 -8.75 -23.34
CA ALA A 42 -5.63 -9.23 -23.41
C ALA A 42 -6.41 -8.83 -22.14
N VAL A 43 -5.85 -9.11 -20.97
CA VAL A 43 -6.47 -8.78 -19.67
C VAL A 43 -6.71 -7.27 -19.51
N LEU A 44 -5.77 -6.42 -19.96
CA LEU A 44 -5.96 -4.98 -19.88
C LEU A 44 -7.04 -4.46 -20.84
N GLN A 45 -7.17 -5.05 -22.02
CA GLN A 45 -8.25 -4.72 -22.96
C GLN A 45 -9.62 -5.17 -22.42
N GLU A 46 -9.69 -6.41 -21.90
CA GLU A 46 -10.88 -6.96 -21.28
C GLU A 46 -11.28 -6.15 -20.03
N ALA A 47 -10.32 -5.81 -19.16
CA ALA A 47 -10.57 -5.00 -17.98
C ALA A 47 -11.19 -3.64 -18.33
N LYS A 48 -10.72 -3.00 -19.39
CA LYS A 48 -11.28 -1.71 -19.86
C LYS A 48 -12.73 -1.84 -20.30
N ALA A 49 -13.09 -2.91 -20.98
CA ALA A 49 -14.46 -3.17 -21.43
C ALA A 49 -15.36 -3.62 -20.25
N ALA A 50 -14.89 -4.59 -19.46
CA ALA A 50 -15.64 -5.15 -18.33
C ALA A 50 -15.89 -4.14 -17.21
N LEU A 51 -14.94 -3.23 -16.95
CA LEU A 51 -15.12 -2.19 -15.92
C LEU A 51 -16.13 -1.12 -16.31
N ALA A 52 -16.27 -0.84 -17.60
CA ALA A 52 -17.35 0.04 -18.07
C ALA A 52 -18.74 -0.58 -17.80
N ASP A 53 -18.84 -1.92 -17.91
CA ASP A 53 -20.07 -2.67 -17.67
C ASP A 53 -20.28 -3.04 -16.19
N ALA A 54 -19.25 -3.58 -15.51
CA ALA A 54 -19.36 -4.13 -14.15
C ALA A 54 -19.68 -3.06 -13.10
N ILE A 55 -19.11 -1.86 -13.22
CA ILE A 55 -19.39 -0.74 -12.29
C ILE A 55 -20.85 -0.26 -12.44
N SER A 56 -21.42 -0.38 -13.63
CA SER A 56 -22.81 0.02 -13.91
C SER A 56 -23.85 -1.05 -13.53
N HIS A 57 -23.43 -2.33 -13.37
CA HIS A 57 -24.33 -3.47 -13.21
C HIS A 57 -24.07 -4.32 -11.96
N GLU A 58 -23.24 -3.88 -11.02
CA GLU A 58 -22.94 -4.58 -9.78
C GLU A 58 -24.12 -4.47 -8.81
N SER A 59 -25.17 -5.27 -9.07
CA SER A 59 -26.36 -5.32 -8.22
C SER A 59 -26.15 -6.23 -7.02
N GLU A 60 -26.81 -5.93 -5.92
CA GLU A 60 -26.90 -6.79 -4.75
C GLU A 60 -27.28 -8.22 -5.13
N GLN A 61 -28.27 -8.38 -6.01
CA GLN A 61 -28.73 -9.66 -6.49
C GLN A 61 -27.62 -10.45 -7.19
N ALA A 62 -26.80 -9.81 -8.03
CA ALA A 62 -25.69 -10.45 -8.72
C ALA A 62 -24.60 -10.92 -7.74
N CYS A 63 -24.30 -10.11 -6.71
CA CYS A 63 -23.33 -10.47 -5.68
C CYS A 63 -23.83 -11.65 -4.83
N LEU A 64 -25.07 -11.62 -4.35
CA LEU A 64 -25.66 -12.66 -3.51
C LEU A 64 -25.90 -13.98 -4.27
N ALA A 65 -26.20 -13.92 -5.57
CA ALA A 65 -26.36 -15.09 -6.43
C ALA A 65 -25.04 -15.66 -6.96
N SER A 66 -23.89 -15.01 -6.69
CA SER A 66 -22.60 -15.46 -7.20
C SER A 66 -22.27 -16.89 -6.74
N PRO A 67 -21.78 -17.76 -7.65
CA PRO A 67 -21.26 -19.08 -7.26
C PRO A 67 -19.97 -18.98 -6.42
N ASP A 68 -19.18 -17.90 -6.58
CA ASP A 68 -17.98 -17.65 -5.78
C ASP A 68 -18.37 -17.20 -4.36
N PRO A 69 -18.05 -17.98 -3.31
CA PRO A 69 -18.41 -17.64 -1.95
C PRO A 69 -17.70 -16.38 -1.44
N THR A 70 -16.52 -16.03 -2.00
CA THR A 70 -15.80 -14.81 -1.62
C THR A 70 -16.53 -13.55 -2.10
N VAL A 71 -17.24 -13.62 -3.22
CA VAL A 71 -18.08 -12.52 -3.71
C VAL A 71 -19.24 -12.27 -2.76
N ARG A 72 -19.96 -13.34 -2.37
CA ARG A 72 -21.11 -13.24 -1.43
C ARG A 72 -20.66 -12.70 -0.07
N GLN A 73 -19.60 -13.29 0.50
CA GLN A 73 -19.06 -12.86 1.79
C GLN A 73 -18.55 -11.44 1.74
N GLY A 74 -17.76 -11.11 0.71
CA GLY A 74 -17.19 -9.76 0.53
C GLY A 74 -18.28 -8.70 0.40
N PHE A 75 -19.35 -8.99 -0.33
CA PHE A 75 -20.52 -8.11 -0.42
C PHE A 75 -21.15 -7.84 0.94
N MET A 76 -21.50 -8.90 1.70
CA MET A 76 -22.13 -8.76 3.02
C MET A 76 -21.25 -8.02 4.02
N LEU A 77 -19.97 -8.40 4.12
CA LEU A 77 -19.02 -7.74 5.03
C LEU A 77 -18.80 -6.26 4.67
N ARG A 78 -18.67 -5.97 3.37
CA ARG A 78 -18.51 -4.60 2.88
C ARG A 78 -19.74 -3.76 3.19
N GLN A 79 -20.94 -4.27 2.92
CA GLN A 79 -22.18 -3.55 3.20
C GLN A 79 -22.31 -3.21 4.68
N ALA A 80 -22.05 -4.19 5.57
CA ALA A 80 -22.10 -3.98 7.01
C ALA A 80 -21.10 -2.92 7.49
N LEU A 81 -19.85 -2.97 6.99
CA LEU A 81 -18.84 -1.98 7.36
C LEU A 81 -19.12 -0.60 6.76
N CYS A 82 -19.55 -0.52 5.51
CA CYS A 82 -19.94 0.75 4.92
C CYS A 82 -21.06 1.40 5.74
N GLN A 83 -22.07 0.65 6.11
CA GLN A 83 -23.15 1.15 6.97
C GLN A 83 -22.66 1.60 8.35
N ALA A 84 -21.73 0.86 8.97
CA ALA A 84 -21.22 1.17 10.30
C ALA A 84 -20.31 2.40 10.31
N PHE A 85 -19.60 2.67 9.20
CA PHE A 85 -18.63 3.76 9.11
C PHE A 85 -19.13 4.99 8.37
N GLU A 86 -20.27 4.93 7.67
CA GLU A 86 -20.82 6.07 6.95
C GLU A 86 -21.12 7.23 7.90
N ASN A 87 -20.48 8.36 7.68
CA ASN A 87 -20.63 9.57 8.49
C ASN A 87 -20.39 9.40 10.01
N ALA A 88 -19.71 8.32 10.43
CA ALA A 88 -19.47 8.02 11.84
C ALA A 88 -18.69 9.12 12.58
N TYR A 89 -18.00 10.00 11.84
CA TYR A 89 -17.20 11.13 12.36
C TYR A 89 -17.65 12.48 11.78
N CYS A 90 -18.92 12.62 11.39
CA CYS A 90 -19.47 13.86 10.81
C CYS A 90 -19.39 15.08 11.76
N ASN A 91 -19.24 14.86 13.07
CA ASN A 91 -19.04 15.91 14.09
C ASN A 91 -17.56 16.17 14.38
N SER A 92 -16.63 15.61 13.61
CA SER A 92 -15.21 15.87 13.79
C SER A 92 -14.91 17.35 13.59
N VAL A 93 -14.14 17.92 14.53
CA VAL A 93 -13.60 19.29 14.41
C VAL A 93 -12.41 19.36 13.45
N GLN A 94 -11.87 18.22 13.05
CA GLN A 94 -10.74 18.13 12.14
C GLN A 94 -11.15 18.42 10.71
N ARG A 95 -10.38 19.27 10.04
CA ARG A 95 -10.40 19.51 8.59
C ARG A 95 -9.03 19.09 8.05
N ILE A 96 -8.97 17.94 7.40
CA ILE A 96 -7.70 17.26 7.08
C ILE A 96 -7.29 17.56 5.65
N LEU A 97 -6.14 18.20 5.47
CA LEU A 97 -5.48 18.37 4.19
C LEU A 97 -4.37 17.31 4.05
N ILE A 98 -4.39 16.53 2.97
CA ILE A 98 -3.40 15.48 2.73
C ILE A 98 -2.62 15.79 1.46
N HIS A 99 -1.29 15.88 1.57
CA HIS A 99 -0.40 16.07 0.43
C HIS A 99 -0.20 14.76 -0.32
N VAL A 100 -0.69 14.69 -1.55
CA VAL A 100 -0.75 13.46 -2.33
C VAL A 100 0.09 13.60 -3.61
N PRO A 101 1.06 12.69 -3.84
CA PRO A 101 1.86 12.69 -5.06
C PRO A 101 1.01 12.33 -6.28
N SER A 102 1.51 12.62 -7.48
CA SER A 102 0.92 12.04 -8.67
C SER A 102 1.16 10.53 -8.72
N SER A 103 0.21 9.78 -9.27
CA SER A 103 0.34 8.31 -9.41
C SER A 103 1.51 7.90 -10.31
N ALA A 104 1.94 8.78 -11.23
CA ALA A 104 3.10 8.55 -12.09
C ALA A 104 4.42 8.70 -11.33
N ALA A 105 4.51 9.63 -10.37
CA ALA A 105 5.73 9.89 -9.60
C ALA A 105 5.91 8.87 -8.46
N SER A 106 4.84 8.61 -7.69
CA SER A 106 4.84 7.68 -6.58
C SER A 106 3.53 6.90 -6.52
N PRO A 107 3.41 5.76 -7.23
CA PRO A 107 2.18 4.96 -7.21
C PRO A 107 1.77 4.50 -5.79
N ALA A 108 2.73 4.10 -4.96
CA ALA A 108 2.48 3.66 -3.59
C ALA A 108 2.02 4.83 -2.69
N GLY A 109 2.69 5.98 -2.74
CA GLY A 109 2.28 7.17 -2.01
C GLY A 109 0.91 7.67 -2.46
N TYR A 110 0.66 7.69 -3.78
CA TYR A 110 -0.66 8.02 -4.32
C TYR A 110 -1.74 7.08 -3.79
N SER A 111 -1.51 5.76 -3.84
CA SER A 111 -2.46 4.76 -3.33
C SER A 111 -2.78 5.00 -1.87
N LEU A 112 -1.76 5.05 -1.02
CA LEU A 112 -1.92 5.21 0.42
C LEU A 112 -2.72 6.47 0.78
N PHE A 113 -2.24 7.63 0.36
CA PHE A 113 -2.81 8.90 0.78
C PHE A 113 -4.18 9.16 0.14
N SER A 114 -4.40 8.76 -1.12
CA SER A 114 -5.72 8.88 -1.74
C SER A 114 -6.75 7.92 -1.16
N ASN A 115 -6.35 6.71 -0.76
CA ASN A 115 -7.22 5.76 -0.07
C ASN A 115 -7.60 6.28 1.33
N LEU A 116 -6.64 6.84 2.06
CA LEU A 116 -6.90 7.46 3.36
C LEU A 116 -7.87 8.64 3.22
N ALA A 117 -7.62 9.55 2.28
CA ALA A 117 -8.49 10.71 2.04
C ALA A 117 -9.92 10.30 1.68
N GLU A 118 -10.08 9.29 0.85
CA GLU A 118 -11.38 8.76 0.45
C GLU A 118 -12.14 8.17 1.65
N CYS A 119 -11.46 7.36 2.46
CA CYS A 119 -12.05 6.77 3.65
C CYS A 119 -12.40 7.82 4.72
N LEU A 120 -11.55 8.81 4.97
CA LEU A 120 -11.87 9.91 5.90
C LEU A 120 -13.12 10.69 5.46
N ARG A 121 -13.26 11.00 4.16
CA ARG A 121 -14.48 11.62 3.63
C ARG A 121 -15.71 10.75 3.85
N TYR A 122 -15.58 9.45 3.64
CA TYR A 122 -16.68 8.50 3.86
C TYR A 122 -17.10 8.44 5.35
N LEU A 123 -16.14 8.58 6.25
CA LEU A 123 -16.39 8.71 7.68
C LEU A 123 -17.05 10.05 8.07
N GLY A 124 -17.22 10.97 7.14
CA GLY A 124 -17.80 12.29 7.38
C GLY A 124 -16.78 13.36 7.83
N VAL A 125 -15.49 13.06 7.81
CA VAL A 125 -14.43 14.04 8.14
C VAL A 125 -14.16 14.92 6.93
N PRO A 126 -14.28 16.26 7.06
CA PRO A 126 -13.88 17.18 5.99
C PRO A 126 -12.41 16.94 5.60
N THR A 127 -12.20 16.46 4.37
CA THR A 127 -10.87 16.07 3.91
C THR A 127 -10.64 16.54 2.47
N GLN A 128 -9.51 17.18 2.21
CA GLN A 128 -9.09 17.61 0.88
C GLN A 128 -7.70 17.07 0.55
N ILE A 129 -7.43 16.91 -0.72
CA ILE A 129 -6.12 16.56 -1.27
C ILE A 129 -5.44 17.84 -1.76
N LEU A 130 -4.18 18.02 -1.37
CA LEU A 130 -3.22 18.93 -1.99
C LEU A 130 -2.37 18.09 -2.95
N GLY A 131 -2.58 18.24 -4.24
CA GLY A 131 -1.79 17.57 -5.27
C GLY A 131 -0.45 18.26 -5.50
N TRP A 132 0.51 17.58 -6.09
CA TRP A 132 1.85 18.11 -6.33
C TRP A 132 1.94 19.31 -7.28
N ASN A 133 0.87 19.61 -8.01
CA ASN A 133 0.82 20.74 -8.93
C ASN A 133 -0.18 21.82 -8.46
N ASP A 134 -0.78 21.64 -7.29
CA ASP A 134 -1.75 22.60 -6.75
C ASP A 134 -1.03 23.80 -6.10
N ASP A 135 -1.69 24.93 -6.13
CA ASP A 135 -1.26 26.12 -5.40
C ASP A 135 -1.53 25.93 -3.91
N SER A 136 -0.48 25.72 -3.13
CA SER A 136 -0.59 25.50 -1.69
C SER A 136 -1.31 26.65 -0.98
N ALA A 137 -1.01 27.91 -1.30
CA ALA A 137 -1.63 29.07 -0.66
C ALA A 137 -3.13 29.09 -0.90
N ALA A 138 -3.54 28.96 -2.17
CA ALA A 138 -4.95 28.93 -2.54
C ALA A 138 -5.72 27.78 -1.88
N VAL A 139 -5.11 26.59 -1.77
CA VAL A 139 -5.76 25.43 -1.13
C VAL A 139 -5.90 25.63 0.37
N PHE A 140 -4.89 26.17 1.06
CA PHE A 140 -4.97 26.47 2.49
C PHE A 140 -6.04 27.53 2.78
N ASP A 141 -6.09 28.62 2.02
CA ASP A 141 -7.06 29.70 2.21
C ASP A 141 -8.52 29.27 1.94
N GLN A 142 -8.72 28.36 0.96
CA GLN A 142 -10.07 27.89 0.60
C GLN A 142 -10.57 26.78 1.52
N PHE A 143 -9.68 25.84 1.89
CA PHE A 143 -10.09 24.67 2.67
C PHE A 143 -10.01 24.92 4.16
N GLU A 144 -9.18 25.84 4.64
CA GLU A 144 -8.95 26.14 6.05
C GLU A 144 -8.65 24.88 6.89
N PRO A 145 -7.58 24.14 6.60
CA PRO A 145 -7.27 22.89 7.31
C PRO A 145 -6.90 23.16 8.78
N THR A 146 -7.28 22.21 9.66
CA THR A 146 -6.80 22.15 11.05
C THR A 146 -5.68 21.13 11.21
N LEU A 147 -5.56 20.20 10.24
CA LEU A 147 -4.52 19.19 10.20
C LEU A 147 -3.97 19.07 8.78
N PHE A 148 -2.66 19.14 8.62
CA PHE A 148 -1.96 18.94 7.36
C PHE A 148 -1.03 17.74 7.46
N LEU A 149 -1.18 16.76 6.56
CA LEU A 149 -0.36 15.56 6.48
C LEU A 149 0.54 15.59 5.25
N THR A 150 1.85 15.43 5.43
CA THR A 150 2.83 15.34 4.35
C THR A 150 3.97 14.37 4.69
N SER A 151 4.92 14.19 3.78
CA SER A 151 6.05 13.26 3.94
C SER A 151 7.36 14.02 4.14
N GLU A 152 8.32 13.36 4.83
CA GLU A 152 9.70 13.83 5.02
C GLU A 152 10.56 13.76 3.74
N ASP A 153 10.06 13.07 2.70
CA ASP A 153 10.79 12.92 1.43
C ASP A 153 10.97 14.27 0.73
N ASP A 154 12.20 14.55 0.25
CA ASP A 154 12.53 15.83 -0.42
C ASP A 154 11.62 16.10 -1.61
N SER A 155 11.21 15.06 -2.35
CA SER A 155 10.30 15.19 -3.48
C SER A 155 8.90 15.70 -3.10
N TYR A 156 8.48 15.48 -1.84
CA TYR A 156 7.24 16.06 -1.29
C TYR A 156 7.49 17.48 -0.80
N LEU A 157 8.58 17.71 -0.05
CA LEU A 157 8.87 19.00 0.56
C LEU A 157 9.07 20.11 -0.46
N GLU A 158 9.72 19.80 -1.59
CA GLU A 158 9.96 20.72 -2.70
C GLU A 158 8.66 21.15 -3.43
N ARG A 159 7.53 20.48 -3.18
CA ARG A 159 6.22 20.77 -3.81
C ARG A 159 5.29 21.59 -2.93
N ILE A 160 5.72 21.99 -1.76
CA ILE A 160 4.94 22.78 -0.81
C ILE A 160 5.54 24.19 -0.72
N ASP A 161 4.71 25.22 -0.86
CA ASP A 161 5.10 26.58 -0.46
C ASP A 161 5.05 26.70 1.07
N TRP A 162 6.16 26.38 1.70
CA TRP A 162 6.28 26.46 3.18
C TRP A 162 6.07 27.87 3.71
N SER A 163 6.35 28.91 2.93
CA SER A 163 6.07 30.27 3.35
C SER A 163 4.56 30.56 3.42
N ALA A 164 3.77 29.94 2.56
CA ALA A 164 2.31 29.99 2.64
C ALA A 164 1.78 29.21 3.86
N VAL A 165 2.33 28.02 4.13
CA VAL A 165 1.99 27.22 5.31
C VAL A 165 2.29 27.99 6.60
N ASP A 166 3.47 28.61 6.71
CA ASP A 166 3.86 29.41 7.87
C ASP A 166 2.95 30.65 8.05
N ARG A 167 2.63 31.37 6.93
CA ARG A 167 1.67 32.48 6.99
C ARG A 167 0.30 32.03 7.48
N TYR A 168 -0.22 30.93 6.95
CA TYR A 168 -1.50 30.37 7.36
C TYR A 168 -1.50 30.02 8.86
N ARG A 169 -0.47 29.31 9.33
CA ARG A 169 -0.32 28.88 10.73
C ARG A 169 -0.24 30.05 11.72
N ASN A 170 0.30 31.20 11.30
CA ASN A 170 0.35 32.39 12.15
C ASN A 170 -1.04 32.96 12.49
N HIS A 171 -2.06 32.61 11.72
CA HIS A 171 -3.42 33.15 11.89
C HIS A 171 -4.46 32.07 12.22
N HIS A 172 -4.10 30.78 12.07
CA HIS A 172 -5.00 29.65 12.23
C HIS A 172 -4.34 28.55 13.07
N ALA A 173 -5.16 27.82 13.84
CA ALA A 173 -4.70 26.63 14.54
C ALA A 173 -4.49 25.49 13.51
N LEU A 174 -3.24 25.20 13.19
CA LEU A 174 -2.85 24.14 12.25
C LEU A 174 -1.89 23.18 12.92
N GLN A 175 -2.24 21.90 12.97
CA GLN A 175 -1.30 20.82 13.27
C GLN A 175 -0.67 20.27 11.99
N ILE A 176 0.61 19.95 12.02
CA ILE A 176 1.33 19.37 10.87
C ILE A 176 1.89 18.01 11.26
N GLY A 177 1.40 16.96 10.56
CA GLY A 177 1.89 15.60 10.66
C GLY A 177 2.88 15.29 9.51
N PHE A 178 3.95 14.62 9.84
CA PHE A 178 5.09 14.32 8.97
C PHE A 178 5.42 12.84 9.04
N THR A 179 5.77 12.18 7.96
CA THR A 179 6.24 10.79 8.06
C THR A 179 7.48 10.71 8.94
N ALA A 180 7.61 9.65 9.75
CA ALA A 180 8.71 9.54 10.69
C ALA A 180 10.07 9.61 9.97
N PRO A 181 10.94 10.58 10.29
CA PRO A 181 12.19 10.84 9.58
C PRO A 181 13.28 9.86 10.04
N LEU A 182 13.22 8.64 9.54
CA LEU A 182 14.12 7.55 9.91
C LEU A 182 15.10 7.22 8.80
N LEU A 183 16.24 6.67 9.17
CA LEU A 183 17.14 6.00 8.25
C LEU A 183 16.52 4.67 7.78
N ALA A 184 17.02 4.14 6.66
CA ALA A 184 16.52 2.88 6.12
C ALA A 184 16.52 1.76 7.18
N ASN A 185 15.47 0.94 7.19
CA ASN A 185 15.28 -0.18 8.13
C ASN A 185 15.14 0.26 9.60
N ASP A 186 14.74 1.48 9.86
CA ASP A 186 14.55 2.06 11.19
C ASP A 186 15.79 1.91 12.12
N VAL A 187 16.99 1.96 11.53
CA VAL A 187 18.25 1.80 12.27
C VAL A 187 18.64 3.02 13.12
N GLY A 188 17.96 4.15 12.90
CA GLY A 188 18.16 5.37 13.65
C GLY A 188 17.40 6.54 13.06
N PRO A 189 17.35 7.69 13.78
CA PRO A 189 16.72 8.89 13.26
C PRO A 189 17.56 9.54 12.13
N ASN A 190 16.87 10.13 11.17
CA ASN A 190 17.50 10.98 10.17
C ASN A 190 17.65 12.39 10.75
N VAL A 191 18.80 12.66 11.40
CA VAL A 191 19.07 13.89 12.14
C VAL A 191 18.86 15.17 11.31
N PRO A 192 19.31 15.29 10.03
CA PRO A 192 19.01 16.45 9.21
C PRO A 192 17.51 16.69 9.02
N LYS A 193 16.71 15.64 8.83
CA LYS A 193 15.24 15.74 8.67
C LYS A 193 14.56 16.10 9.97
N MET A 194 15.05 15.60 11.10
CA MET A 194 14.55 16.01 12.43
C MET A 194 14.81 17.49 12.69
N ALA A 195 16.01 17.97 12.39
CA ALA A 195 16.34 19.39 12.52
C ALA A 195 15.46 20.25 11.62
N TRP A 196 15.21 19.81 10.41
CA TRP A 196 14.26 20.47 9.50
C TRP A 196 12.86 20.49 10.06
N ALA A 197 12.35 19.36 10.57
CA ALA A 197 11.02 19.26 11.18
C ALA A 197 10.86 20.21 12.38
N LYS A 198 11.87 20.30 13.24
CA LYS A 198 11.89 21.27 14.37
C LYS A 198 11.82 22.72 13.89
N ALA A 199 12.62 23.06 12.86
CA ALA A 199 12.67 24.42 12.32
C ALA A 199 11.33 24.86 11.69
N HIS A 200 10.53 23.91 11.16
CA HIS A 200 9.24 24.16 10.53
C HIS A 200 8.04 23.84 11.45
N GLY A 201 8.30 23.58 12.73
CA GLY A 201 7.25 23.39 13.73
C GLY A 201 6.33 22.21 13.43
N ILE A 202 6.89 21.07 12.99
CA ILE A 202 6.13 19.83 12.82
C ILE A 202 5.66 19.33 14.19
N ASP A 203 4.37 19.02 14.31
CA ASP A 203 3.74 18.74 15.61
C ASP A 203 3.86 17.26 16.01
N PHE A 204 3.82 16.35 15.03
CA PHE A 204 3.95 14.92 15.29
C PHE A 204 4.48 14.17 14.06
N PHE A 205 4.97 12.96 14.32
CA PHE A 205 5.34 12.03 13.27
C PHE A 205 4.33 10.90 13.16
N TYR A 206 4.06 10.44 11.93
CA TYR A 206 3.30 9.21 11.71
C TYR A 206 4.16 8.19 10.96
N SER A 207 3.89 6.92 11.23
CA SER A 207 4.63 5.81 10.66
C SER A 207 3.68 4.71 10.18
N PHE A 208 4.07 4.03 9.09
CA PHE A 208 3.30 2.91 8.54
C PHE A 208 3.54 1.58 9.28
N ARG A 209 4.27 1.65 10.39
CA ARG A 209 4.56 0.51 11.25
C ARG A 209 3.38 0.18 12.15
N ASP A 210 3.32 -1.08 12.58
CA ASP A 210 2.33 -1.54 13.56
C ASP A 210 2.47 -0.79 14.90
N PRO A 211 1.38 -0.51 15.63
CA PRO A 211 1.42 0.21 16.90
C PRO A 211 2.37 -0.41 17.93
N HIS A 212 2.34 -1.74 18.08
CA HIS A 212 3.22 -2.45 19.02
C HIS A 212 4.71 -2.27 18.68
N TYR A 213 5.04 -2.19 17.39
CA TYR A 213 6.41 -1.90 16.96
C TYR A 213 6.83 -0.48 17.34
N LEU A 214 5.97 0.52 17.17
CA LEU A 214 6.27 1.90 17.60
C LEU A 214 6.54 1.97 19.10
N GLU A 215 5.70 1.33 19.91
CA GLU A 215 5.83 1.32 21.37
C GLU A 215 7.10 0.63 21.86
N SER A 216 7.52 -0.43 21.17
CA SER A 216 8.64 -1.28 21.62
C SER A 216 10.00 -0.88 21.03
N HIS A 217 10.04 -0.30 19.83
CA HIS A 217 11.29 -0.07 19.10
C HIS A 217 12.05 1.17 19.60
N PRO A 218 13.36 1.06 19.91
CA PRO A 218 14.14 2.14 20.54
C PRO A 218 14.16 3.45 19.75
N VAL A 219 14.12 3.41 18.40
CA VAL A 219 14.20 4.61 17.55
C VAL A 219 12.98 5.53 17.73
N TYR A 220 11.79 4.97 17.95
CA TYR A 220 10.58 5.78 18.18
C TYR A 220 10.61 6.42 19.57
N ARG A 221 11.15 5.72 20.58
CA ARG A 221 11.40 6.32 21.90
C ARG A 221 12.45 7.44 21.85
N GLU A 222 13.42 7.35 20.92
CA GLU A 222 14.37 8.44 20.70
C GLU A 222 13.69 9.67 20.10
N LEU A 223 12.79 9.49 19.08
CA LEU A 223 11.98 10.58 18.56
C LEU A 223 11.13 11.26 19.65
N GLU A 224 10.56 10.48 20.57
CA GLU A 224 9.78 11.02 21.69
C GLU A 224 10.64 11.80 22.69
N ARG A 225 11.86 11.34 23.00
CA ARG A 225 12.81 12.10 23.85
C ARG A 225 13.21 13.43 23.23
N GLU A 226 13.22 13.52 21.91
CA GLU A 226 13.46 14.74 21.15
C GLU A 226 12.22 15.68 21.12
N GLY A 227 11.13 15.29 21.76
CA GLY A 227 9.90 16.08 21.91
C GLY A 227 8.85 15.83 20.84
N PHE A 228 9.04 14.87 19.93
CA PHE A 228 8.05 14.53 18.93
C PHE A 228 7.11 13.41 19.43
N LYS A 229 5.84 13.56 19.12
CA LYS A 229 4.86 12.48 19.29
C LYS A 229 4.87 11.60 18.04
N THR A 230 4.63 10.31 18.22
CA THR A 230 4.52 9.36 17.10
C THR A 230 3.15 8.69 17.08
N VAL A 231 2.58 8.51 15.89
CA VAL A 231 1.33 7.81 15.68
C VAL A 231 1.48 6.72 14.63
N SER A 232 0.73 5.64 14.79
CA SER A 232 0.71 4.53 13.84
C SER A 232 -0.37 4.73 12.78
N LEU A 233 0.00 4.58 11.51
CA LEU A 233 -0.90 4.63 10.36
C LEU A 233 -0.55 3.49 9.39
N PRO A 234 -0.73 2.22 9.77
CA PRO A 234 -0.35 1.09 8.93
C PRO A 234 -1.25 0.99 7.69
N TRP A 235 -0.77 0.25 6.69
CA TRP A 235 -1.54 -0.06 5.49
C TRP A 235 -2.84 -0.80 5.81
N GLY A 236 -3.82 -0.68 4.90
CA GLY A 236 -5.10 -1.38 4.98
C GLY A 236 -5.77 -1.47 3.62
N ALA A 237 -6.83 -2.26 3.49
CA ALA A 237 -7.62 -2.30 2.27
C ALA A 237 -8.67 -1.18 2.26
N ASN A 238 -8.67 -0.33 1.24
CA ASN A 238 -9.80 0.55 0.97
C ASN A 238 -10.95 -0.25 0.34
N ILE A 239 -11.91 -0.66 1.14
CA ILE A 239 -13.04 -1.48 0.70
C ILE A 239 -14.09 -0.72 -0.12
N LEU A 240 -13.96 0.59 -0.30
CA LEU A 240 -14.71 1.33 -1.31
C LEU A 240 -14.19 1.02 -2.73
N ARG A 241 -12.95 0.50 -2.84
CA ARG A 241 -12.26 0.22 -4.09
C ARG A 241 -11.86 -1.24 -4.28
N TYR A 242 -11.48 -1.94 -3.20
CA TYR A 242 -10.99 -3.31 -3.23
C TYR A 242 -12.00 -4.25 -2.55
N TYR A 243 -12.72 -4.98 -3.37
CA TYR A 243 -13.70 -6.02 -3.02
C TYR A 243 -13.93 -6.91 -4.24
N PRO A 244 -14.44 -8.15 -4.11
CA PRO A 244 -14.58 -9.04 -5.24
C PRO A 244 -15.55 -8.50 -6.31
N VAL A 245 -15.27 -8.76 -7.57
CA VAL A 245 -16.12 -8.39 -8.70
C VAL A 245 -17.06 -9.58 -9.01
N ALA A 246 -18.36 -9.33 -8.98
CA ALA A 246 -19.35 -10.36 -9.33
C ALA A 246 -19.21 -10.78 -10.81
N GLY A 247 -19.44 -12.06 -11.10
CA GLY A 247 -19.37 -12.62 -12.44
C GLY A 247 -17.97 -12.87 -12.98
N CYS A 248 -16.91 -12.47 -12.26
CA CYS A 248 -15.53 -12.81 -12.65
C CYS A 248 -15.25 -14.30 -12.45
N GLN A 249 -14.58 -14.90 -13.45
CA GLN A 249 -14.00 -16.25 -13.33
C GLN A 249 -12.54 -16.14 -12.90
N ARG A 250 -12.07 -17.05 -12.05
CA ARG A 250 -10.66 -17.17 -11.67
C ARG A 250 -9.89 -17.93 -12.75
N ASP A 251 -9.48 -17.22 -13.78
CA ASP A 251 -8.83 -17.76 -14.98
C ASP A 251 -7.34 -17.40 -15.10
N LEU A 252 -6.85 -16.48 -14.26
CA LEU A 252 -5.43 -16.15 -14.18
C LEU A 252 -4.75 -17.05 -13.14
N ASP A 253 -3.79 -17.87 -13.57
CA ASP A 253 -3.10 -18.79 -12.65
C ASP A 253 -2.45 -18.02 -11.48
N TYR A 254 -1.85 -16.87 -11.80
CA TYR A 254 -1.32 -15.97 -10.77
C TYR A 254 -1.46 -14.49 -11.15
N VAL A 255 -1.42 -13.64 -10.14
CA VAL A 255 -1.38 -12.17 -10.28
C VAL A 255 -0.30 -11.59 -9.39
N LEU A 256 0.53 -10.68 -9.94
CA LEU A 256 1.46 -9.84 -9.21
C LEU A 256 1.39 -8.40 -9.73
N ILE A 257 0.82 -7.48 -8.97
CA ILE A 257 0.85 -6.03 -9.26
C ILE A 257 1.78 -5.38 -8.26
N ALA A 258 3.00 -5.06 -8.69
CA ALA A 258 4.05 -4.49 -7.83
C ALA A 258 5.16 -3.85 -8.64
N SER A 259 5.84 -2.86 -8.09
CA SER A 259 7.11 -2.39 -8.63
C SER A 259 8.11 -3.53 -8.70
N ARG A 260 8.82 -3.64 -9.83
CA ARG A 260 9.82 -4.70 -9.99
C ARG A 260 10.92 -4.59 -8.94
N LYS A 261 11.07 -5.63 -8.13
CA LYS A 261 12.17 -5.81 -7.18
C LYS A 261 12.93 -7.10 -7.50
N ARG A 262 14.14 -7.23 -6.97
CA ARG A 262 14.97 -8.43 -7.15
C ARG A 262 14.31 -9.65 -6.50
N GLU A 263 13.74 -9.45 -5.35
CA GLU A 263 13.03 -10.45 -4.55
C GLU A 263 11.89 -11.07 -5.36
N HIS A 264 11.08 -10.25 -6.01
CA HIS A 264 9.99 -10.72 -6.87
C HIS A 264 10.49 -11.69 -7.95
N ILE A 265 11.64 -11.38 -8.58
CA ILE A 265 12.21 -12.24 -9.61
C ILE A 265 12.64 -13.60 -9.04
N ALA A 266 13.25 -13.63 -7.86
CA ALA A 266 13.71 -14.85 -7.24
C ALA A 266 12.55 -15.81 -6.91
N TYR A 267 11.44 -15.29 -6.41
CA TYR A 267 10.27 -16.08 -6.02
C TYR A 267 9.41 -16.54 -7.20
N MET A 268 9.27 -15.73 -8.24
CA MET A 268 8.32 -16.00 -9.31
C MET A 268 8.91 -16.56 -10.61
N ALA A 269 10.25 -16.57 -10.77
CA ALA A 269 10.88 -16.94 -12.03
C ALA A 269 10.51 -18.36 -12.50
N SER A 270 10.40 -19.32 -11.59
CA SER A 270 9.99 -20.70 -11.92
C SER A 270 8.51 -20.76 -12.29
N ILE A 271 7.65 -20.10 -11.52
CA ILE A 271 6.21 -20.05 -11.76
C ILE A 271 5.92 -19.46 -13.14
N ALA A 272 6.52 -18.30 -13.46
CA ALA A 272 6.30 -17.59 -14.71
C ALA A 272 6.79 -18.33 -15.98
N GLN A 273 7.59 -19.40 -15.83
CA GLN A 273 7.98 -20.27 -16.94
C GLN A 273 6.91 -21.26 -17.37
N HIS A 274 6.07 -21.70 -16.44
CA HIS A 274 5.19 -22.84 -16.64
C HIS A 274 3.70 -22.48 -16.56
N TYR A 275 3.36 -21.32 -15.98
CA TYR A 275 1.99 -20.89 -15.73
C TYR A 275 1.68 -19.55 -16.36
N SER A 276 0.41 -19.33 -16.68
CA SER A 276 -0.09 -18.10 -17.32
C SER A 276 -0.67 -17.15 -16.27
N GLY A 277 -0.05 -15.98 -16.11
CA GLY A 277 -0.50 -15.02 -15.12
C GLY A 277 -0.24 -13.58 -15.51
N PHE A 278 -0.72 -12.68 -14.66
CA PHE A 278 -0.66 -11.24 -14.87
C PHE A 278 0.43 -10.62 -14.00
N ILE A 279 1.36 -9.91 -14.63
CA ILE A 279 2.42 -9.14 -13.96
C ILE A 279 2.34 -7.70 -14.42
N ASP A 280 2.18 -6.77 -13.50
CA ASP A 280 2.16 -5.33 -13.78
C ASP A 280 2.85 -4.52 -12.68
N GLY A 281 3.16 -3.25 -13.00
CA GLY A 281 3.80 -2.32 -12.09
C GLY A 281 5.03 -1.63 -12.68
N PRO A 282 5.56 -0.62 -12.00
CA PRO A 282 6.74 0.10 -12.46
C PRO A 282 8.00 -0.77 -12.54
N GLY A 283 8.86 -0.48 -13.50
CA GLY A 283 10.20 -1.07 -13.61
C GLY A 283 10.28 -2.46 -14.26
N TRP A 284 9.17 -3.11 -14.60
CA TRP A 284 9.18 -4.33 -15.39
C TRP A 284 9.53 -4.03 -16.85
N SER A 285 10.42 -4.82 -17.45
CA SER A 285 10.98 -4.53 -18.77
C SER A 285 9.98 -4.58 -19.93
N HIS A 286 8.88 -5.29 -19.76
CA HIS A 286 7.81 -5.40 -20.74
C HIS A 286 6.71 -4.33 -20.58
N ILE A 287 6.86 -3.44 -19.58
CA ILE A 287 5.91 -2.38 -19.28
C ILE A 287 6.58 -1.04 -19.54
N GLN A 288 6.16 -0.36 -20.61
CA GLN A 288 6.70 0.95 -20.95
C GLN A 288 5.98 2.08 -20.21
N ASN A 289 4.65 2.00 -20.12
CA ASN A 289 3.81 3.02 -19.47
C ASN A 289 2.90 2.32 -18.45
N PHE A 290 3.35 2.26 -17.20
CA PHE A 290 2.50 1.82 -16.10
C PHE A 290 1.51 2.94 -15.74
N GLN A 291 0.24 2.59 -15.68
CA GLN A 291 -0.80 3.46 -15.14
C GLN A 291 -1.41 2.80 -13.92
N PHE A 292 -1.45 3.54 -12.82
CA PHE A 292 -2.12 3.08 -11.61
C PHE A 292 -3.64 3.21 -11.80
N ASP A 293 -4.37 2.12 -11.56
CA ASP A 293 -5.84 2.09 -11.65
C ASP A 293 -6.40 1.06 -10.66
N ARG A 294 -7.06 1.56 -9.60
CA ARG A 294 -7.62 0.73 -8.51
C ARG A 294 -8.75 -0.18 -8.99
N ASN A 295 -9.59 0.28 -9.90
CA ASN A 295 -10.69 -0.53 -10.43
C ASN A 295 -10.17 -1.67 -11.29
N ARG A 296 -9.16 -1.38 -12.15
CA ARG A 296 -8.47 -2.39 -12.93
C ARG A 296 -7.80 -3.43 -12.01
N ASP A 297 -7.09 -2.99 -11.00
CA ASP A 297 -6.36 -3.88 -10.08
C ASP A 297 -7.33 -4.76 -9.30
N ARG A 298 -8.46 -4.22 -8.84
CA ARG A 298 -9.57 -4.97 -8.22
C ARG A 298 -10.10 -6.07 -9.15
N TYR A 299 -10.40 -5.73 -10.40
CA TYR A 299 -10.87 -6.68 -11.40
C TYR A 299 -9.86 -7.82 -11.63
N ILE A 300 -8.58 -7.47 -11.74
CA ILE A 300 -7.50 -8.44 -11.96
C ILE A 300 -7.33 -9.34 -10.73
N TYR A 301 -7.37 -8.80 -9.51
CA TYR A 301 -7.31 -9.58 -8.28
C TYR A 301 -8.48 -10.55 -8.15
N SER A 302 -9.68 -10.17 -8.58
CA SER A 302 -10.86 -11.05 -8.59
C SER A 302 -10.73 -12.23 -9.56
N ARG A 303 -9.87 -12.12 -10.59
CA ARG A 303 -9.58 -13.19 -11.56
C ARG A 303 -8.42 -14.11 -11.14
N ALA A 304 -7.72 -13.82 -10.06
CA ALA A 304 -6.56 -14.59 -9.63
C ALA A 304 -6.97 -15.93 -9.00
N LYS A 305 -6.38 -17.04 -9.47
CA LYS A 305 -6.36 -18.30 -8.72
C LYS A 305 -5.43 -18.19 -7.52
N VAL A 306 -4.27 -17.51 -7.70
CA VAL A 306 -3.31 -17.23 -6.64
C VAL A 306 -2.76 -15.80 -6.78
N GLY A 307 -2.89 -14.99 -5.75
CA GLY A 307 -2.21 -13.70 -5.61
C GLY A 307 -0.79 -13.91 -5.06
N LEU A 308 0.23 -13.54 -5.85
CA LEU A 308 1.61 -13.63 -5.40
C LEU A 308 1.98 -12.38 -4.59
N ASN A 309 2.47 -12.58 -3.38
CA ASN A 309 2.78 -11.49 -2.47
C ASN A 309 4.18 -11.67 -1.88
N VAL A 310 5.12 -10.87 -2.35
CA VAL A 310 6.52 -10.89 -1.93
C VAL A 310 6.88 -9.52 -1.34
N HIS A 311 7.52 -9.52 -0.19
CA HIS A 311 7.88 -8.35 0.58
C HIS A 311 9.33 -7.93 0.36
N LEU A 312 9.70 -6.78 0.92
CA LEU A 312 11.08 -6.31 0.94
C LEU A 312 11.85 -6.99 2.09
N PRO A 313 13.18 -7.12 1.98
CA PRO A 313 13.99 -7.75 3.02
C PRO A 313 13.81 -7.12 4.41
N GLU A 314 13.61 -5.82 4.47
CA GLU A 314 13.34 -5.11 5.73
C GLU A 314 12.02 -5.56 6.38
N GLN A 315 10.98 -5.80 5.60
CA GLN A 315 9.68 -6.31 6.08
C GLN A 315 9.77 -7.76 6.54
N ILE A 316 10.67 -8.55 5.94
CA ILE A 316 10.96 -9.93 6.36
C ILE A 316 11.75 -9.96 7.68
N HIS A 317 12.78 -9.09 7.84
CA HIS A 317 13.79 -9.29 8.86
C HIS A 317 13.75 -8.28 10.01
N THR A 318 13.28 -7.07 9.78
CA THR A 318 13.45 -5.96 10.73
C THR A 318 12.18 -5.25 11.12
N VAL A 319 11.40 -4.74 10.18
CA VAL A 319 10.26 -3.89 10.48
C VAL A 319 8.93 -4.65 10.53
N PHE A 320 8.01 -4.20 11.37
CA PHE A 320 6.65 -4.75 11.49
C PHE A 320 5.70 -3.98 10.57
N GLU A 321 5.74 -4.35 9.28
CA GLU A 321 4.91 -3.78 8.23
C GLU A 321 4.59 -4.85 7.18
N LEU A 322 3.37 -4.86 6.67
CA LEU A 322 2.97 -5.58 5.47
C LEU A 322 2.73 -4.58 4.35
N ASN A 323 2.99 -4.98 3.10
CA ASN A 323 2.64 -4.15 1.95
C ASN A 323 1.12 -4.05 1.78
N GLU A 324 0.63 -2.98 1.14
CA GLU A 324 -0.80 -2.74 0.92
C GLU A 324 -1.48 -3.89 0.15
N ARG A 325 -0.74 -4.53 -0.78
CA ARG A 325 -1.22 -5.66 -1.57
C ARG A 325 -1.71 -6.83 -0.73
N THR A 326 -1.11 -7.10 0.43
CA THR A 326 -1.55 -8.15 1.37
C THR A 326 -3.03 -7.97 1.73
N TYR A 327 -3.41 -6.75 2.03
CA TYR A 327 -4.78 -6.42 2.42
C TYR A 327 -5.72 -6.32 1.21
N GLN A 328 -5.23 -5.80 0.08
CA GLN A 328 -6.02 -5.66 -1.15
C GLN A 328 -6.39 -7.02 -1.76
N LEU A 329 -5.44 -7.96 -1.84
CA LEU A 329 -5.70 -9.33 -2.31
C LEU A 329 -6.74 -10.02 -1.44
N ALA A 330 -6.58 -9.96 -0.12
CA ALA A 330 -7.54 -10.53 0.83
C ALA A 330 -8.94 -9.90 0.69
N ALA A 331 -9.02 -8.57 0.61
CA ALA A 331 -10.29 -7.87 0.42
C ALA A 331 -11.00 -8.28 -0.88
N CYS A 332 -10.24 -8.51 -1.97
CA CYS A 332 -10.76 -9.01 -3.24
C CYS A 332 -11.03 -10.52 -3.25
N GLY A 333 -10.86 -11.22 -2.13
CA GLY A 333 -11.10 -12.65 -2.01
C GLY A 333 -10.10 -13.50 -2.82
N ALA A 334 -8.90 -12.98 -3.14
CA ALA A 334 -7.86 -13.72 -3.84
C ALA A 334 -7.07 -14.60 -2.87
N PRO A 335 -6.93 -15.91 -3.13
CA PRO A 335 -6.01 -16.75 -2.37
C PRO A 335 -4.60 -16.20 -2.43
N GLN A 336 -3.87 -16.11 -1.32
CA GLN A 336 -2.54 -15.53 -1.28
C GLN A 336 -1.45 -16.55 -1.01
N LEU A 337 -0.40 -16.49 -1.81
CA LEU A 337 0.89 -17.13 -1.53
C LEU A 337 1.88 -16.03 -1.19
N VAL A 338 2.41 -16.06 0.04
CA VAL A 338 3.16 -14.98 0.66
C VAL A 338 4.53 -15.51 1.10
N ASP A 339 5.58 -14.70 0.99
CA ASP A 339 6.79 -14.89 1.80
C ASP A 339 6.48 -14.61 3.28
N HIS A 340 7.44 -14.71 4.17
CA HIS A 340 7.20 -14.68 5.61
C HIS A 340 7.65 -13.35 6.27
N PRO A 341 6.95 -12.21 6.06
CA PRO A 341 7.25 -10.96 6.76
C PRO A 341 6.84 -11.05 8.24
N LYS A 342 7.59 -10.40 9.11
CA LYS A 342 7.43 -10.46 10.59
C LYS A 342 6.02 -10.14 11.10
N LEU A 343 5.31 -9.22 10.47
CA LEU A 343 3.97 -8.84 10.91
C LEU A 343 2.90 -9.85 10.49
N LEU A 344 3.20 -10.80 9.59
CA LEU A 344 2.20 -11.68 9.00
C LEU A 344 1.46 -12.51 10.04
N ASP A 345 2.19 -13.16 10.95
CA ASP A 345 1.61 -14.02 11.98
C ASP A 345 0.78 -13.29 13.03
N LEU A 346 0.94 -11.95 13.13
CA LEU A 346 0.12 -11.11 14.02
C LEU A 346 -1.12 -10.57 13.29
N ALA A 347 -1.07 -10.47 11.96
CA ALA A 347 -2.12 -9.89 11.15
C ALA A 347 -3.11 -10.93 10.61
N PHE A 348 -2.64 -12.15 10.35
CA PHE A 348 -3.43 -13.22 9.73
C PHE A 348 -3.25 -14.54 10.46
N SER A 349 -4.33 -15.34 10.51
CA SER A 349 -4.24 -16.72 10.96
C SER A 349 -3.49 -17.60 9.94
N GLN A 350 -2.97 -18.73 10.39
CA GLN A 350 -2.22 -19.66 9.53
C GLN A 350 -3.06 -20.25 8.39
N GLU A 351 -4.37 -20.32 8.55
CA GLU A 351 -5.29 -20.81 7.52
C GLU A 351 -5.66 -19.74 6.48
N ALA A 352 -5.37 -18.46 6.75
CA ALA A 352 -5.77 -17.34 5.89
C ALA A 352 -4.86 -17.18 4.66
N VAL A 353 -3.60 -17.56 4.77
CA VAL A 353 -2.56 -17.36 3.74
C VAL A 353 -1.62 -18.56 3.66
N PHE A 354 -1.05 -18.79 2.47
CA PHE A 354 -0.03 -19.81 2.26
C PHE A 354 1.34 -19.16 2.38
N VAL A 355 2.15 -19.61 3.34
CA VAL A 355 3.42 -18.97 3.71
C VAL A 355 4.60 -19.80 3.24
N ALA A 356 5.60 -19.17 2.64
CA ALA A 356 6.83 -19.81 2.16
C ALA A 356 8.09 -19.08 2.64
N ASP A 357 8.98 -19.79 3.30
CA ASP A 357 10.26 -19.27 3.81
C ASP A 357 11.38 -19.24 2.75
N SER A 358 11.11 -19.77 1.56
CA SER A 358 12.09 -19.81 0.48
C SER A 358 11.45 -19.83 -0.91
N PRO A 359 12.17 -19.41 -1.97
CA PRO A 359 11.68 -19.50 -3.35
C PRO A 359 11.31 -20.94 -3.78
N ALA A 360 12.01 -21.95 -3.29
CA ALA A 360 11.70 -23.36 -3.60
C ALA A 360 10.37 -23.80 -2.97
N GLN A 361 10.17 -23.47 -1.69
CA GLN A 361 8.90 -23.74 -1.02
C GLN A 361 7.74 -22.95 -1.63
N PHE A 362 7.99 -21.69 -2.02
CA PHE A 362 7.01 -20.86 -2.72
C PHE A 362 6.52 -21.50 -4.02
N THR A 363 7.45 -22.03 -4.84
CA THR A 363 7.09 -22.77 -6.06
C THR A 363 6.30 -24.04 -5.75
N ALA A 364 6.74 -24.85 -4.76
CA ALA A 364 6.03 -26.07 -4.39
C ALA A 364 4.61 -25.83 -3.87
N LEU A 365 4.42 -24.80 -3.03
CA LEU A 365 3.08 -24.40 -2.55
C LEU A 365 2.21 -23.86 -3.69
N PHE A 366 2.79 -23.10 -4.62
CA PHE A 366 2.06 -22.66 -5.80
C PHE A 366 1.55 -23.84 -6.63
N GLU A 367 2.41 -24.83 -6.90
CA GLU A 367 2.05 -26.05 -7.61
C GLU A 367 0.96 -26.85 -6.90
N ALA A 368 1.04 -26.95 -5.56
CA ALA A 368 0.00 -27.61 -4.77
C ALA A 368 -1.36 -26.89 -4.91
N LEU A 369 -1.37 -25.54 -4.85
CA LEU A 369 -2.58 -24.75 -5.06
C LEU A 369 -3.19 -24.89 -6.46
N MET A 370 -2.35 -25.07 -7.47
CA MET A 370 -2.81 -25.31 -8.83
C MET A 370 -3.35 -26.73 -9.04
N HIS A 371 -2.86 -27.72 -8.29
CA HIS A 371 -3.33 -29.12 -8.35
C HIS A 371 -4.61 -29.34 -7.55
N ASP A 372 -4.77 -28.67 -6.42
CA ASP A 372 -5.96 -28.75 -5.59
C ASP A 372 -6.73 -27.42 -5.57
N PRO A 373 -7.75 -27.26 -6.41
CA PRO A 373 -8.51 -26.01 -6.51
C PRO A 373 -9.38 -25.71 -5.29
N THR A 374 -9.48 -26.62 -4.30
CA THR A 374 -10.29 -26.42 -3.09
C THR A 374 -9.55 -25.69 -1.99
N LEU A 375 -8.21 -25.72 -1.98
CA LEU A 375 -7.39 -25.11 -0.94
C LEU A 375 -7.48 -23.57 -0.96
N GLY A 376 -7.30 -22.98 -2.13
CA GLY A 376 -7.27 -21.53 -2.30
C GLY A 376 -8.55 -20.83 -1.81
N PRO A 377 -9.74 -21.20 -2.24
CA PRO A 377 -10.99 -20.54 -1.85
C PRO A 377 -11.26 -20.54 -0.34
N LYS A 378 -10.90 -21.60 0.37
CA LYS A 378 -11.06 -21.68 1.83
C LYS A 378 -10.19 -20.64 2.54
N ALA A 379 -8.92 -20.58 2.19
CA ALA A 379 -7.99 -19.59 2.75
C ALA A 379 -8.42 -18.16 2.41
N ALA A 380 -8.86 -17.92 1.18
CA ALA A 380 -9.33 -16.60 0.73
C ALA A 380 -10.53 -16.09 1.55
N LEU A 381 -11.48 -16.98 1.90
CA LEU A 381 -12.61 -16.61 2.76
C LEU A 381 -12.16 -16.19 4.15
N ILE A 382 -11.21 -16.92 4.75
CA ILE A 382 -10.67 -16.59 6.08
C ILE A 382 -9.93 -15.25 6.02
N ALA A 383 -9.00 -15.10 5.05
CA ALA A 383 -8.25 -13.84 4.87
C ALA A 383 -9.16 -12.63 4.65
N GLN A 384 -10.21 -12.80 3.85
CA GLN A 384 -11.20 -11.76 3.60
C GLN A 384 -11.92 -11.37 4.87
N GLN A 385 -12.40 -12.34 5.66
CA GLN A 385 -13.06 -12.09 6.94
C GLN A 385 -12.14 -11.31 7.90
N GLU A 386 -10.87 -11.69 8.02
CA GLU A 386 -9.90 -11.04 8.89
C GLU A 386 -9.59 -9.60 8.45
N VAL A 387 -9.43 -9.36 7.14
CA VAL A 387 -9.22 -8.00 6.63
C VAL A 387 -10.43 -7.11 6.89
N PHE A 388 -11.61 -7.59 6.60
CA PHE A 388 -12.83 -6.81 6.87
C PHE A 388 -13.07 -6.59 8.36
N ALA A 389 -12.66 -7.51 9.24
CA ALA A 389 -12.79 -7.34 10.67
C ALA A 389 -11.81 -6.32 11.28
N LYS A 390 -10.58 -6.17 10.74
CA LYS A 390 -9.50 -5.45 11.45
C LYS A 390 -8.60 -4.58 10.56
N HIS A 391 -8.53 -4.83 9.25
CA HIS A 391 -7.44 -4.31 8.43
C HIS A 391 -7.92 -3.49 7.22
N THR A 392 -9.11 -2.92 7.28
CA THR A 392 -9.57 -1.97 6.26
C THR A 392 -8.98 -0.57 6.51
N THR A 393 -8.93 0.25 5.48
CA THR A 393 -8.54 1.67 5.62
C THR A 393 -9.51 2.44 6.53
N PHE A 394 -10.76 2.00 6.69
CA PHE A 394 -11.68 2.56 7.69
C PHE A 394 -11.17 2.37 9.12
N HIS A 395 -10.71 1.15 9.45
CA HIS A 395 -10.11 0.89 10.77
C HIS A 395 -8.85 1.73 11.00
N ARG A 396 -8.02 1.91 9.96
CA ARG A 396 -6.81 2.76 10.03
C ARG A 396 -7.16 4.22 10.24
N ALA A 397 -8.13 4.73 9.46
CA ALA A 397 -8.61 6.11 9.58
C ALA A 397 -9.21 6.38 10.98
N LYS A 398 -10.05 5.46 11.49
CA LYS A 398 -10.60 5.52 12.85
C LYS A 398 -9.49 5.59 13.90
N ALA A 399 -8.59 4.62 13.90
CA ALA A 399 -7.49 4.57 14.88
C ALA A 399 -6.57 5.79 14.78
N PHE A 400 -6.34 6.33 13.59
CA PHE A 400 -5.59 7.55 13.39
C PHE A 400 -6.30 8.76 14.00
N LEU A 401 -7.59 8.95 13.75
CA LEU A 401 -8.38 10.04 14.34
C LEU A 401 -8.37 10.00 15.87
N GLU A 402 -8.53 8.83 16.46
CA GLU A 402 -8.48 8.63 17.92
C GLU A 402 -7.11 9.02 18.51
N GLN A 403 -6.00 8.65 17.83
CA GLN A 403 -4.65 9.06 18.22
C GLN A 403 -4.47 10.57 18.14
N ILE A 404 -4.91 11.22 17.05
CA ILE A 404 -4.80 12.68 16.88
C ILE A 404 -5.61 13.43 17.93
N GLU A 405 -6.82 12.98 18.26
CA GLU A 405 -7.62 13.58 19.34
C GLU A 405 -6.92 13.47 20.70
N HIS A 406 -6.27 12.34 20.96
CA HIS A 406 -5.50 12.15 22.19
C HIS A 406 -4.29 13.09 22.27
N LEU A 407 -3.58 13.29 21.16
CA LEU A 407 -2.47 14.25 21.09
C LEU A 407 -2.93 15.68 21.40
N SER A 408 -4.06 16.11 20.86
CA SER A 408 -4.61 17.45 21.04
C SER A 408 -5.02 17.72 22.49
N LYS A 409 -5.57 16.72 23.21
CA LYS A 409 -5.98 16.84 24.61
C LYS A 409 -4.80 16.93 25.59
N ASN A 410 -3.65 16.38 25.24
CA ASN A 410 -2.44 16.36 26.09
C ASN A 410 -1.49 17.53 25.81
N SER A 411 -1.85 18.42 24.89
CA SER A 411 -1.06 19.62 24.54
C SER A 411 -1.60 20.91 25.20
N VAL A 412 -2.68 20.81 26.01
CA VAL A 412 -3.27 21.85 26.84
C VAL A 412 -2.85 21.62 28.27
#